data_9140237eb5387875fd3db1d447dc5a14
#
_entry.id   9140237eb5387875fd3db1d447dc5a14
#
_cell.length_a   1.000
_cell.length_b   1.000
_cell.length_c   1.000
_cell.angle_alpha   90.00
_cell.angle_beta   90.00
_cell.angle_gamma   90.00
#
_symmetry.space_group_name_H-M   'P 1'
#
loop_
_entity.id
_entity.type
_entity.pdbx_description
1 polymer ?
#
loop_
_entity_poly.entity_id
_entity_poly.type
_entity_poly.pdbx_seq_one_letter_code
_entity_poly.pdbx_strand_id
1 'polypeptide(L)'
;MNVSERFLKYVSFDTTSDEFSETCPSTPKQKALGAYLVEEMKGLGIADARMDENGYVYGTVPGDAKKPTIGLIAHMDTSPDASGADIKARIVPYHGGDVLLNEEQGIYLKESEYPSLKHHHGKHLIVTDGTTLLGADDKAGIAEIMTAAEYLLTHGGSHATLKIGFTPDEEIGRGADRFDVKGFGADYAYTADGGTMGEIEYENFNAAGAKVDFRGLSIHPGSAKDKMVNAQLVAMEYNSLLPVHQRPDCTDGYEGFIHLTDMEGQVENATLRYIIRDHDMKKFQEKKAAMEAAAGFINAKYGEGTCTLQIRDSYYNMRSLIEPVIYIVDRAKAAMTAVGMEPKEVPIRGGTDGARLSYEGLPCPNLCTGGENYHGRFEYIPVEDMEKCTEMLVRIQTDAE
;
A
#
# COMPACT_ATOMS: atom_id res chain seq x y z
N MET A 1 5.55 -26.20 -5.58
CA MET A 1 4.12 -25.76 -5.49
C MET A 1 3.86 -24.77 -6.61
N ASN A 2 2.64 -24.72 -7.18
CA ASN A 2 2.28 -23.64 -8.09
C ASN A 2 1.91 -22.36 -7.31
N VAL A 3 1.71 -21.24 -8.01
CA VAL A 3 1.46 -19.93 -7.38
C VAL A 3 0.17 -19.91 -6.56
N SER A 4 -0.91 -20.51 -7.05
CA SER A 4 -2.19 -20.55 -6.33
C SER A 4 -2.16 -21.45 -5.09
N GLU A 5 -1.42 -22.56 -5.12
CA GLU A 5 -1.22 -23.41 -3.94
C GLU A 5 -0.43 -22.68 -2.85
N ARG A 6 0.61 -21.91 -3.22
CA ARG A 6 1.34 -21.04 -2.28
C ARG A 6 0.44 -19.99 -1.69
N PHE A 7 -0.27 -19.28 -2.53
CA PHE A 7 -1.19 -18.23 -2.10
C PHE A 7 -2.22 -18.75 -1.10
N LEU A 8 -2.93 -19.84 -1.44
CA LEU A 8 -3.90 -20.47 -0.53
C LEU A 8 -3.26 -20.88 0.80
N LYS A 9 -2.00 -21.30 0.79
CA LYS A 9 -1.25 -21.60 2.02
C LYS A 9 -0.95 -20.32 2.80
N TYR A 10 -0.49 -19.26 2.16
CA TYR A 10 -0.07 -18.03 2.84
C TYR A 10 -1.24 -17.27 3.45
N VAL A 11 -2.39 -17.22 2.77
CA VAL A 11 -3.59 -16.57 3.33
C VAL A 11 -4.18 -17.32 4.53
N SER A 12 -3.79 -18.56 4.78
CA SER A 12 -4.18 -19.31 5.99
C SER A 12 -3.53 -18.78 7.27
N PHE A 13 -2.49 -17.94 7.17
CA PHE A 13 -1.89 -17.25 8.31
C PHE A 13 -2.61 -15.94 8.58
N ASP A 14 -3.07 -15.74 9.81
CA ASP A 14 -3.52 -14.41 10.25
C ASP A 14 -2.28 -13.54 10.49
N THR A 15 -2.18 -12.45 9.75
CA THR A 15 -1.04 -11.53 9.81
C THR A 15 -1.47 -10.07 9.93
N THR A 16 -2.72 -9.80 10.33
CA THR A 16 -3.25 -8.44 10.48
C THR A 16 -2.33 -7.58 11.35
N SER A 17 -1.95 -6.42 10.84
CA SER A 17 -1.18 -5.39 11.56
C SER A 17 -2.04 -4.62 12.56
N ASP A 18 -1.39 -3.82 13.43
CA ASP A 18 -2.04 -3.00 14.46
C ASP A 18 -1.38 -1.62 14.49
N GLU A 19 -2.12 -0.60 14.03
CA GLU A 19 -1.64 0.79 13.96
C GLU A 19 -1.36 1.42 15.34
N PHE A 20 -1.97 0.88 16.40
CA PHE A 20 -1.79 1.37 17.78
C PHE A 20 -0.61 0.71 18.50
N SER A 21 -0.03 -0.32 17.94
CA SER A 21 1.13 -1.00 18.50
C SER A 21 2.42 -0.19 18.28
N GLU A 22 3.29 -0.14 19.28
CA GLU A 22 4.62 0.47 19.18
C GLU A 22 5.73 -0.54 18.85
N THR A 23 5.39 -1.82 18.72
CA THR A 23 6.37 -2.89 18.42
C THR A 23 6.60 -3.03 16.91
N CYS A 24 7.68 -3.73 16.52
CA CYS A 24 7.94 -4.17 15.16
C CYS A 24 8.29 -5.69 15.19
N PRO A 25 7.49 -6.53 14.48
CA PRO A 25 6.24 -6.17 13.83
C PRO A 25 5.18 -5.71 14.85
N SER A 26 4.19 -4.98 14.37
CA SER A 26 3.09 -4.47 15.20
C SER A 26 2.29 -5.59 15.87
N THR A 27 2.22 -6.75 15.22
CA THR A 27 1.63 -7.96 15.78
C THR A 27 2.58 -9.15 15.63
N PRO A 28 2.80 -9.95 16.70
CA PRO A 28 3.73 -11.08 16.65
C PRO A 28 3.28 -12.21 15.71
N LYS A 29 2.00 -12.27 15.34
CA LYS A 29 1.43 -13.27 14.43
C LYS A 29 1.99 -13.17 13.00
N GLN A 30 2.47 -12.02 12.56
CA GLN A 30 3.14 -11.84 11.27
C GLN A 30 4.41 -12.72 11.17
N LYS A 31 5.13 -12.93 12.28
CA LYS A 31 6.32 -13.79 12.31
C LYS A 31 6.03 -15.26 12.03
N ALA A 32 4.78 -15.71 12.17
CA ALA A 32 4.42 -17.08 11.85
C ALA A 32 4.52 -17.35 10.34
N LEU A 33 4.03 -16.42 9.51
CA LEU A 33 4.22 -16.49 8.06
C LEU A 33 5.71 -16.34 7.72
N GLY A 34 6.42 -15.36 8.30
CA GLY A 34 7.85 -15.15 8.07
C GLY A 34 8.69 -16.41 8.35
N ALA A 35 8.43 -17.11 9.46
CA ALA A 35 9.12 -18.36 9.78
C ALA A 35 8.80 -19.47 8.76
N TYR A 36 7.55 -19.57 8.31
CA TYR A 36 7.16 -20.51 7.26
C TYR A 36 7.91 -20.23 5.95
N LEU A 37 7.98 -18.97 5.53
CA LEU A 37 8.67 -18.56 4.31
C LEU A 37 10.18 -18.84 4.36
N VAL A 38 10.82 -18.63 5.50
CA VAL A 38 12.24 -19.00 5.70
C VAL A 38 12.46 -20.51 5.51
N GLU A 39 11.60 -21.34 6.08
CA GLU A 39 11.72 -22.80 5.92
C GLU A 39 11.41 -23.25 4.47
N GLU A 40 10.46 -22.62 3.79
CA GLU A 40 10.19 -22.89 2.38
C GLU A 40 11.37 -22.48 1.49
N MET A 41 11.95 -21.29 1.69
CA MET A 41 13.16 -20.85 0.99
C MET A 41 14.32 -21.81 1.18
N LYS A 42 14.57 -22.29 2.40
CA LYS A 42 15.61 -23.30 2.68
C LYS A 42 15.32 -24.60 1.95
N GLY A 43 14.05 -25.03 1.92
CA GLY A 43 13.60 -26.20 1.18
C GLY A 43 13.85 -26.10 -0.33
N LEU A 44 13.79 -24.89 -0.88
CA LEU A 44 14.15 -24.59 -2.28
C LEU A 44 15.67 -24.50 -2.53
N GLY A 45 16.49 -24.48 -1.49
CA GLY A 45 17.95 -24.38 -1.58
C GLY A 45 18.50 -22.95 -1.43
N ILE A 46 17.69 -22.00 -0.97
CA ILE A 46 18.12 -20.62 -0.64
C ILE A 46 18.84 -20.66 0.72
N ALA A 47 20.16 -20.78 0.71
CA ALA A 47 20.96 -21.11 1.89
C ALA A 47 21.03 -19.99 2.94
N ASP A 48 20.95 -18.72 2.51
CA ASP A 48 21.01 -17.52 3.35
C ASP A 48 19.63 -17.04 3.85
N ALA A 49 18.58 -17.83 3.57
CA ALA A 49 17.22 -17.50 4.01
C ALA A 49 17.15 -17.32 5.52
N ARG A 50 16.69 -16.14 5.96
CA ARG A 50 16.61 -15.76 7.36
C ARG A 50 15.45 -14.80 7.62
N MET A 51 14.99 -14.78 8.84
CA MET A 51 14.13 -13.71 9.39
C MET A 51 14.93 -12.99 10.48
N ASP A 52 14.91 -11.66 10.48
CA ASP A 52 15.53 -10.87 11.53
C ASP A 52 14.66 -10.74 12.78
N GLU A 53 15.17 -10.05 13.79
CA GLU A 53 14.47 -9.85 15.06
C GLU A 53 13.18 -9.01 14.92
N ASN A 54 13.11 -8.16 13.90
CA ASN A 54 11.97 -7.29 13.59
C ASN A 54 10.95 -7.97 12.66
N GLY A 55 11.22 -9.22 12.22
CA GLY A 55 10.30 -9.99 11.39
C GLY A 55 10.50 -9.85 9.88
N TYR A 56 11.48 -9.08 9.41
CA TYR A 56 11.83 -9.02 8.00
C TYR A 56 12.45 -10.33 7.53
N VAL A 57 12.02 -10.81 6.38
CA VAL A 57 12.53 -12.04 5.78
C VAL A 57 13.39 -11.72 4.57
N TYR A 58 14.55 -12.35 4.50
CA TYR A 58 15.53 -12.15 3.43
C TYR A 58 16.01 -13.47 2.86
N GLY A 59 16.31 -13.49 1.55
CA GLY A 59 16.93 -14.61 0.87
C GLY A 59 17.59 -14.19 -0.44
N THR A 60 18.52 -15.03 -0.95
CA THR A 60 19.24 -14.75 -2.20
C THR A 60 19.21 -15.96 -3.13
N VAL A 61 18.75 -15.76 -4.37
CA VAL A 61 18.94 -16.71 -5.46
C VAL A 61 20.17 -16.22 -6.26
N PRO A 62 21.31 -16.92 -6.20
CA PRO A 62 22.52 -16.52 -6.92
C PRO A 62 22.31 -16.55 -8.43
N GLY A 63 22.70 -15.48 -9.12
CA GLY A 63 22.63 -15.35 -10.57
C GLY A 63 23.97 -15.08 -11.23
N ASP A 64 23.95 -14.58 -12.47
CA ASP A 64 25.15 -14.20 -13.21
C ASP A 64 25.72 -12.90 -12.64
N ALA A 65 26.95 -12.94 -12.17
CA ALA A 65 27.66 -11.79 -11.59
C ALA A 65 27.89 -10.62 -12.58
N LYS A 66 27.66 -10.84 -13.88
CA LYS A 66 27.74 -9.78 -14.90
C LYS A 66 26.42 -8.99 -15.04
N LYS A 67 25.34 -9.53 -14.50
CA LYS A 67 24.01 -8.90 -14.49
C LYS A 67 23.81 -8.10 -13.21
N PRO A 68 22.85 -7.14 -13.18
CA PRO A 68 22.52 -6.42 -11.96
C PRO A 68 22.00 -7.35 -10.88
N THR A 69 22.08 -6.92 -9.65
CA THR A 69 21.38 -7.56 -8.52
C THR A 69 20.01 -6.90 -8.35
N ILE A 70 18.93 -7.64 -8.57
CA ILE A 70 17.57 -7.12 -8.58
C ILE A 70 16.81 -7.65 -7.38
N GLY A 71 16.20 -6.73 -6.60
CA GLY A 71 15.33 -7.08 -5.49
C GLY A 71 13.88 -7.30 -5.93
N LEU A 72 13.20 -8.27 -5.31
CA LEU A 72 11.75 -8.39 -5.32
C LEU A 72 11.25 -8.37 -3.87
N ILE A 73 10.30 -7.50 -3.59
CA ILE A 73 9.82 -7.21 -2.24
C ILE A 73 8.29 -7.32 -2.22
N ALA A 74 7.73 -7.84 -1.13
CA ALA A 74 6.29 -7.92 -0.87
C ALA A 74 6.06 -7.82 0.64
N HIS A 75 4.85 -7.42 1.07
CA HIS A 75 4.57 -7.36 2.50
C HIS A 75 3.79 -8.57 3.01
N MET A 76 4.00 -8.89 4.29
CA MET A 76 3.41 -10.08 4.94
C MET A 76 2.12 -9.78 5.68
N ASP A 77 1.96 -8.56 6.16
CA ASP A 77 0.78 -8.17 6.93
C ASP A 77 -0.45 -7.97 6.03
N THR A 78 -1.60 -7.91 6.65
CA THR A 78 -2.86 -7.57 6.02
C THR A 78 -3.48 -6.39 6.73
N SER A 79 -4.25 -5.59 5.98
CA SER A 79 -4.95 -4.42 6.48
C SER A 79 -5.81 -4.72 7.72
N PRO A 80 -5.83 -3.82 8.71
CA PRO A 80 -6.76 -3.89 9.84
C PRO A 80 -8.21 -3.51 9.49
N ASP A 81 -8.49 -3.03 8.26
CA ASP A 81 -9.80 -2.54 7.84
C ASP A 81 -10.87 -3.65 7.80
N ALA A 82 -10.46 -4.89 7.56
CA ALA A 82 -11.32 -6.07 7.61
C ALA A 82 -10.61 -7.23 8.31
N SER A 83 -11.38 -8.19 8.83
CA SER A 83 -10.80 -9.36 9.49
C SER A 83 -9.91 -10.17 8.54
N GLY A 84 -8.67 -10.42 8.94
CA GLY A 84 -7.72 -11.34 8.28
C GLY A 84 -7.60 -12.69 9.00
N ALA A 85 -8.49 -13.00 9.94
CA ALA A 85 -8.47 -14.23 10.72
C ALA A 85 -9.42 -15.29 10.14
N ASP A 86 -8.98 -16.55 10.09
CA ASP A 86 -9.77 -17.70 9.63
C ASP A 86 -10.30 -17.54 8.19
N ILE A 87 -9.45 -17.05 7.29
CA ILE A 87 -9.78 -16.82 5.89
C ILE A 87 -10.15 -18.16 5.21
N LYS A 88 -11.34 -18.22 4.63
CA LYS A 88 -11.87 -19.40 3.92
C LYS A 88 -11.72 -19.21 2.40
N ALA A 89 -10.48 -19.11 1.95
CA ALA A 89 -10.16 -18.92 0.54
C ALA A 89 -10.52 -20.19 -0.29
N ARG A 90 -11.10 -19.99 -1.46
CA ARG A 90 -11.39 -21.04 -2.42
C ARG A 90 -11.31 -20.57 -3.86
N ILE A 91 -11.01 -21.49 -4.76
CA ILE A 91 -11.00 -21.24 -6.20
C ILE A 91 -12.39 -21.53 -6.78
N VAL A 92 -12.90 -20.62 -7.58
CA VAL A 92 -14.18 -20.76 -8.30
C VAL A 92 -14.00 -20.43 -9.78
N PRO A 93 -14.54 -21.25 -10.70
CA PRO A 93 -14.56 -20.88 -12.12
C PRO A 93 -15.53 -19.72 -12.31
N TYR A 94 -15.13 -18.72 -13.11
CA TYR A 94 -15.94 -17.53 -13.35
C TYR A 94 -16.40 -17.46 -14.81
N HIS A 95 -17.70 -17.48 -15.01
CA HIS A 95 -18.33 -17.44 -16.32
C HIS A 95 -19.20 -16.19 -16.53
N GLY A 96 -19.11 -15.22 -15.62
CA GLY A 96 -19.89 -13.99 -15.61
C GLY A 96 -21.02 -13.98 -14.59
N GLY A 97 -21.52 -12.78 -14.29
CA GLY A 97 -22.56 -12.54 -13.29
C GLY A 97 -22.03 -12.53 -11.87
N ASP A 98 -22.94 -12.71 -10.93
CA ASP A 98 -22.63 -12.65 -9.50
C ASP A 98 -22.01 -13.95 -9.00
N VAL A 99 -21.00 -13.84 -8.12
CA VAL A 99 -20.36 -14.99 -7.48
C VAL A 99 -20.92 -15.17 -6.07
N LEU A 100 -21.53 -16.32 -5.78
CA LEU A 100 -22.00 -16.66 -4.44
C LEU A 100 -20.80 -16.93 -3.53
N LEU A 101 -20.60 -16.08 -2.52
CA LEU A 101 -19.54 -16.23 -1.52
C LEU A 101 -20.01 -17.06 -0.32
N ASN A 102 -21.20 -16.79 0.19
CA ASN A 102 -21.74 -17.45 1.37
C ASN A 102 -23.25 -17.66 1.21
N GLU A 103 -23.66 -18.92 1.13
CA GLU A 103 -25.08 -19.30 0.95
C GLU A 103 -25.91 -19.01 2.21
N GLU A 104 -25.37 -19.33 3.39
CA GLU A 104 -26.08 -19.17 4.66
C GLU A 104 -26.39 -17.69 4.98
N GLN A 105 -25.45 -16.79 4.63
CA GLN A 105 -25.56 -15.37 4.86
C GLN A 105 -26.06 -14.58 3.63
N GLY A 106 -26.24 -15.25 2.49
CA GLY A 106 -26.68 -14.61 1.26
C GLY A 106 -25.67 -13.57 0.73
N ILE A 107 -24.37 -13.83 0.87
CA ILE A 107 -23.33 -12.89 0.45
C ILE A 107 -22.90 -13.21 -0.97
N TYR A 108 -22.94 -12.20 -1.84
CA TYR A 108 -22.54 -12.28 -3.24
C TYR A 108 -21.51 -11.21 -3.58
N LEU A 109 -20.48 -11.57 -4.32
CA LEU A 109 -19.64 -10.62 -5.04
C LEU A 109 -20.36 -10.30 -6.35
N LYS A 110 -20.93 -9.10 -6.45
CA LYS A 110 -21.84 -8.72 -7.52
C LYS A 110 -21.14 -7.97 -8.64
N GLU A 111 -21.31 -8.40 -9.87
CA GLU A 111 -20.75 -7.75 -11.05
C GLU A 111 -21.27 -6.31 -11.24
N SER A 112 -22.49 -6.01 -10.76
CA SER A 112 -23.04 -4.65 -10.79
C SER A 112 -22.38 -3.68 -9.81
N GLU A 113 -21.86 -4.20 -8.68
CA GLU A 113 -21.16 -3.44 -7.65
C GLU A 113 -19.66 -3.37 -7.94
N TYR A 114 -19.10 -4.42 -8.57
CA TYR A 114 -17.69 -4.56 -8.91
C TYR A 114 -17.51 -4.85 -10.41
N PRO A 115 -17.60 -3.81 -11.27
CA PRO A 115 -17.61 -3.98 -12.73
C PRO A 115 -16.33 -4.59 -13.32
N SER A 116 -15.21 -4.56 -12.58
CA SER A 116 -13.93 -5.16 -12.97
C SER A 116 -14.05 -6.68 -13.22
N LEU A 117 -14.99 -7.36 -12.53
CA LEU A 117 -15.28 -8.78 -12.75
C LEU A 117 -15.51 -9.14 -14.23
N LYS A 118 -16.06 -8.22 -15.03
CA LYS A 118 -16.31 -8.43 -16.48
C LYS A 118 -15.05 -8.78 -17.26
N HIS A 119 -13.89 -8.34 -16.79
CA HIS A 119 -12.61 -8.59 -17.44
C HIS A 119 -12.04 -10.00 -17.17
N HIS A 120 -12.68 -10.74 -16.25
CA HIS A 120 -12.19 -12.04 -15.79
C HIS A 120 -13.02 -13.23 -16.27
N HIS A 121 -13.89 -13.04 -17.28
CA HIS A 121 -14.66 -14.12 -17.89
C HIS A 121 -13.75 -15.25 -18.39
N GLY A 122 -14.04 -16.47 -17.98
CA GLY A 122 -13.28 -17.68 -18.34
C GLY A 122 -12.09 -17.97 -17.46
N LYS A 123 -11.83 -17.13 -16.44
CA LYS A 123 -10.77 -17.34 -15.46
C LYS A 123 -11.28 -18.06 -14.20
N HIS A 124 -10.34 -18.43 -13.34
CA HIS A 124 -10.58 -18.97 -12.01
C HIS A 124 -10.30 -17.92 -10.97
N LEU A 125 -11.32 -17.50 -10.21
CA LEU A 125 -11.16 -16.52 -9.13
C LEU A 125 -10.85 -17.21 -7.80
N ILE A 126 -9.90 -16.67 -7.05
CA ILE A 126 -9.75 -16.99 -5.64
C ILE A 126 -10.54 -15.96 -4.85
N VAL A 127 -11.48 -16.42 -4.04
CA VAL A 127 -12.40 -15.60 -3.24
C VAL A 127 -12.48 -16.12 -1.81
N THR A 128 -12.98 -15.28 -0.89
CA THR A 128 -13.34 -15.70 0.48
C THR A 128 -14.81 -16.11 0.58
N ASP A 129 -15.28 -16.37 1.79
CA ASP A 129 -16.72 -16.52 2.08
C ASP A 129 -17.43 -15.16 2.33
N GLY A 130 -16.76 -14.04 2.10
CA GLY A 130 -17.30 -12.70 2.30
C GLY A 130 -17.43 -12.26 3.76
N THR A 131 -16.82 -12.99 4.72
CA THR A 131 -16.77 -12.61 6.14
C THR A 131 -15.43 -12.01 6.55
N THR A 132 -14.39 -12.21 5.72
CA THR A 132 -13.02 -11.70 5.91
C THR A 132 -12.52 -11.04 4.63
N LEU A 133 -11.41 -10.30 4.69
CA LEU A 133 -10.62 -10.02 3.50
C LEU A 133 -10.00 -11.33 2.96
N LEU A 134 -9.41 -11.31 1.75
CA LEU A 134 -8.69 -12.46 1.18
C LEU A 134 -7.19 -12.44 1.53
N GLY A 135 -6.58 -11.26 1.58
CA GLY A 135 -5.15 -11.06 1.79
C GLY A 135 -4.34 -11.27 0.51
N ALA A 136 -4.94 -10.99 -0.67
CA ALA A 136 -4.20 -10.90 -1.92
C ALA A 136 -3.20 -9.75 -1.85
N ASP A 137 -3.56 -8.70 -1.19
CA ASP A 137 -2.71 -7.62 -0.72
C ASP A 137 -2.09 -8.02 0.64
N ASP A 138 -0.77 -8.44 0.70
CA ASP A 138 0.10 -8.66 -0.48
C ASP A 138 0.70 -10.08 -0.47
N LYS A 139 -0.07 -11.07 0.01
CA LYS A 139 0.37 -12.47 -0.03
C LYS A 139 0.37 -13.04 -1.46
N ALA A 140 -0.27 -12.34 -2.42
CA ALA A 140 -0.15 -12.67 -3.84
C ALA A 140 1.28 -12.37 -4.33
N GLY A 141 1.81 -11.19 -4.07
CA GLY A 141 3.18 -10.85 -4.40
C GLY A 141 4.20 -11.79 -3.76
N ILE A 142 3.98 -12.18 -2.49
CA ILE A 142 4.81 -13.21 -1.85
C ILE A 142 4.77 -14.53 -2.63
N ALA A 143 3.58 -15.00 -3.02
CA ALA A 143 3.43 -16.27 -3.74
C ALA A 143 4.06 -16.22 -5.13
N GLU A 144 3.93 -15.11 -5.82
CA GLU A 144 4.54 -14.86 -7.14
C GLU A 144 6.06 -14.82 -7.07
N ILE A 145 6.63 -14.09 -6.10
CA ILE A 145 8.08 -14.01 -5.87
C ILE A 145 8.65 -15.39 -5.54
N MET A 146 8.01 -16.14 -4.65
CA MET A 146 8.47 -17.48 -4.26
C MET A 146 8.38 -18.47 -5.43
N THR A 147 7.36 -18.34 -6.28
CA THR A 147 7.20 -19.20 -7.47
C THR A 147 8.24 -18.83 -8.54
N ALA A 148 8.51 -17.54 -8.76
CA ALA A 148 9.57 -17.08 -9.64
C ALA A 148 10.96 -17.55 -9.15
N ALA A 149 11.23 -17.49 -7.85
CA ALA A 149 12.46 -17.98 -7.26
C ALA A 149 12.67 -19.49 -7.49
N GLU A 150 11.62 -20.30 -7.26
CA GLU A 150 11.66 -21.76 -7.56
C GLU A 150 11.94 -22.01 -9.05
N TYR A 151 11.30 -21.24 -9.94
CA TYR A 151 11.53 -21.35 -11.38
C TYR A 151 13.00 -21.09 -11.74
N LEU A 152 13.57 -19.99 -11.25
CA LEU A 152 14.98 -19.63 -11.51
C LEU A 152 15.97 -20.69 -11.01
N LEU A 153 15.71 -21.27 -9.85
CA LEU A 153 16.54 -22.33 -9.26
C LEU A 153 16.47 -23.66 -10.01
N THR A 154 15.30 -23.98 -10.61
CA THR A 154 15.06 -25.32 -11.19
C THR A 154 15.26 -25.38 -12.70
N HIS A 155 15.04 -24.29 -13.44
CA HIS A 155 15.11 -24.28 -14.91
C HIS A 155 16.47 -23.87 -15.47
N GLY A 156 17.34 -23.31 -14.62
CA GLY A 156 18.68 -22.88 -15.02
C GLY A 156 18.65 -21.70 -16.01
N GLY A 157 19.81 -21.38 -16.57
CA GLY A 157 19.96 -20.25 -17.48
C GLY A 157 20.62 -19.04 -16.82
N SER A 158 20.96 -18.03 -17.63
CA SER A 158 21.54 -16.79 -17.10
C SER A 158 20.42 -15.86 -16.62
N HIS A 159 20.43 -15.50 -15.36
CA HIS A 159 19.52 -14.55 -14.76
C HIS A 159 20.26 -13.60 -13.82
N ALA A 160 19.66 -12.48 -13.45
CA ALA A 160 20.16 -11.56 -12.45
C ALA A 160 20.23 -12.26 -11.07
N THR A 161 21.12 -11.79 -10.20
CA THR A 161 21.04 -12.20 -8.79
C THR A 161 19.71 -11.64 -8.22
N LEU A 162 18.84 -12.55 -7.77
CA LEU A 162 17.57 -12.16 -7.14
C LEU A 162 17.75 -12.02 -5.63
N LYS A 163 17.44 -10.84 -5.09
CA LYS A 163 17.27 -10.59 -3.67
C LYS A 163 15.79 -10.64 -3.33
N ILE A 164 15.43 -11.44 -2.35
CA ILE A 164 14.06 -11.56 -1.86
C ILE A 164 13.97 -10.83 -0.53
N GLY A 165 12.98 -9.94 -0.38
CA GLY A 165 12.66 -9.25 0.86
C GLY A 165 11.17 -9.33 1.16
N PHE A 166 10.79 -9.73 2.38
CA PHE A 166 9.41 -9.63 2.83
C PHE A 166 9.33 -8.77 4.08
N THR A 167 8.44 -7.76 4.02
CA THR A 167 8.30 -6.73 5.06
C THR A 167 7.10 -7.01 5.95
N PRO A 168 7.15 -6.67 7.24
CA PRO A 168 5.98 -6.56 8.10
C PRO A 168 5.43 -5.12 8.06
N ASP A 169 4.18 -4.91 8.52
CA ASP A 169 3.63 -3.59 8.88
C ASP A 169 3.56 -2.56 7.74
N GLU A 170 3.48 -2.98 6.47
CA GLU A 170 3.29 -2.08 5.33
C GLU A 170 1.97 -1.33 5.43
N GLU A 171 0.88 -2.04 5.73
CA GLU A 171 -0.49 -1.56 5.79
C GLU A 171 -0.75 -0.45 6.84
N ILE A 172 0.18 -0.30 7.76
CA ILE A 172 0.21 0.80 8.74
C ILE A 172 1.33 1.80 8.46
N GLY A 173 1.94 1.75 7.25
CA GLY A 173 2.97 2.67 6.76
C GLY A 173 4.32 2.53 7.43
N ARG A 174 4.67 1.33 7.94
CA ARG A 174 5.94 1.07 8.66
C ARG A 174 6.79 -0.01 8.00
N GLY A 175 6.39 -0.55 6.87
CA GLY A 175 7.06 -1.69 6.23
C GLY A 175 8.54 -1.45 5.93
N ALA A 176 8.92 -0.27 5.49
CA ALA A 176 10.32 0.07 5.21
C ALA A 176 11.12 0.54 6.44
N ASP A 177 10.48 0.79 7.61
CA ASP A 177 11.12 1.48 8.76
C ASP A 177 12.44 0.87 9.24
N ARG A 178 12.56 -0.45 9.14
CA ARG A 178 13.72 -1.20 9.62
C ARG A 178 14.28 -2.15 8.58
N PHE A 179 13.89 -1.97 7.31
CA PHE A 179 14.44 -2.77 6.22
C PHE A 179 15.93 -2.48 6.05
N ASP A 180 16.75 -3.52 6.06
CA ASP A 180 18.21 -3.38 5.89
C ASP A 180 18.56 -3.22 4.40
N VAL A 181 18.33 -2.03 3.84
CA VAL A 181 18.64 -1.71 2.44
C VAL A 181 20.10 -2.02 2.10
N LYS A 182 21.03 -1.70 3.01
CA LYS A 182 22.47 -1.92 2.79
C LYS A 182 22.82 -3.41 2.79
N GLY A 183 22.31 -4.17 3.73
CA GLY A 183 22.51 -5.62 3.81
C GLY A 183 21.74 -6.39 2.75
N PHE A 184 20.61 -5.85 2.29
CA PHE A 184 19.86 -6.38 1.15
C PHE A 184 20.71 -6.36 -0.13
N GLY A 185 21.40 -5.25 -0.42
CA GLY A 185 22.46 -5.19 -1.40
C GLY A 185 21.99 -5.40 -2.83
N ALA A 186 20.78 -4.97 -3.17
CA ALA A 186 20.32 -4.91 -4.56
C ALA A 186 20.69 -3.56 -5.19
N ASP A 187 20.92 -3.54 -6.51
CA ASP A 187 21.15 -2.31 -7.27
C ASP A 187 19.86 -1.49 -7.41
N TYR A 188 18.74 -2.17 -7.53
CA TYR A 188 17.37 -1.67 -7.50
C TYR A 188 16.41 -2.80 -7.16
N ALA A 189 15.17 -2.47 -6.86
CA ALA A 189 14.16 -3.47 -6.52
C ALA A 189 12.80 -3.13 -7.18
N TYR A 190 11.86 -4.04 -7.03
CA TYR A 190 10.44 -3.83 -7.28
C TYR A 190 9.67 -4.37 -6.09
N THR A 191 8.64 -3.65 -5.65
CA THR A 191 7.59 -4.23 -4.83
C THR A 191 6.59 -4.91 -5.75
N ALA A 192 6.20 -6.15 -5.46
CA ALA A 192 5.07 -6.83 -6.08
C ALA A 192 3.86 -6.63 -5.19
N ASP A 193 3.31 -5.42 -5.21
CA ASP A 193 2.33 -4.88 -4.26
C ASP A 193 1.35 -3.91 -4.95
N GLY A 194 1.24 -4.02 -6.27
CA GLY A 194 0.34 -3.21 -7.08
C GLY A 194 -0.98 -3.93 -7.39
N GLY A 195 -1.89 -3.18 -8.03
CA GLY A 195 -3.25 -3.61 -8.33
C GLY A 195 -3.41 -4.45 -9.59
N THR A 196 -4.28 -3.95 -10.46
CA THR A 196 -4.75 -4.60 -11.68
C THR A 196 -3.62 -4.93 -12.66
N MET A 197 -3.76 -6.05 -13.37
CA MET A 197 -2.78 -6.51 -14.37
C MET A 197 -2.32 -5.42 -15.34
N GLY A 198 -1.00 -5.33 -15.49
CA GLY A 198 -0.30 -4.39 -16.37
C GLY A 198 0.00 -3.03 -15.72
N GLU A 199 -0.46 -2.77 -14.51
CA GLU A 199 -0.13 -1.54 -13.80
C GLU A 199 1.32 -1.55 -13.33
N ILE A 200 2.00 -0.43 -13.56
CA ILE A 200 3.32 -0.11 -13.01
C ILE A 200 3.25 1.27 -12.38
N GLU A 201 3.73 1.36 -11.16
CA GLU A 201 3.60 2.54 -10.34
C GLU A 201 4.98 2.99 -9.87
N TYR A 202 5.36 4.21 -10.23
CA TYR A 202 6.61 4.84 -9.80
C TYR A 202 6.40 6.30 -9.39
N GLU A 203 5.13 6.65 -9.18
CA GLU A 203 4.68 7.91 -8.60
C GLU A 203 3.71 7.63 -7.45
N ASN A 204 3.84 8.36 -6.37
CA ASN A 204 2.94 8.32 -5.23
C ASN A 204 2.68 9.73 -4.71
N PHE A 205 1.71 9.91 -3.82
CA PHE A 205 1.49 11.20 -3.20
C PHE A 205 2.71 11.68 -2.39
N ASN A 206 2.94 13.01 -2.35
CA ASN A 206 3.54 13.65 -1.20
C ASN A 206 2.48 13.72 -0.10
N ALA A 207 2.85 13.47 1.13
CA ALA A 207 1.91 13.32 2.23
C ALA A 207 2.32 14.11 3.47
N ALA A 208 1.34 14.74 4.11
CA ALA A 208 1.48 15.33 5.43
C ALA A 208 0.22 15.08 6.27
N GLY A 209 0.40 15.05 7.57
CA GLY A 209 -0.66 15.19 8.55
C GLY A 209 -0.69 16.61 9.10
N ALA A 210 -1.89 17.12 9.40
CA ALA A 210 -2.05 18.40 10.07
C ALA A 210 -2.98 18.31 11.27
N LYS A 211 -2.60 18.95 12.36
CA LYS A 211 -3.40 19.13 13.57
C LYS A 211 -3.66 20.61 13.78
N VAL A 212 -4.92 20.97 13.97
CA VAL A 212 -5.33 22.35 14.21
C VAL A 212 -6.08 22.40 15.54
N ASP A 213 -5.48 23.05 16.53
CA ASP A 213 -6.04 23.24 17.86
C ASP A 213 -6.65 24.65 17.96
N PHE A 214 -7.85 24.75 18.50
CA PHE A 214 -8.59 26.00 18.73
C PHE A 214 -8.85 26.23 20.20
N ARG A 215 -8.68 27.46 20.63
CA ARG A 215 -9.02 27.91 21.99
C ARG A 215 -10.23 28.83 21.95
N GLY A 216 -11.19 28.55 22.81
CA GLY A 216 -12.37 29.37 23.04
C GLY A 216 -12.39 30.04 24.40
N LEU A 217 -13.48 30.70 24.70
CA LEU A 217 -13.79 31.29 25.98
C LEU A 217 -15.24 31.00 26.34
N SER A 218 -15.45 30.16 27.34
CA SER A 218 -16.80 29.81 27.83
C SER A 218 -17.33 30.88 28.76
N ILE A 219 -18.56 31.28 28.53
CA ILE A 219 -19.33 32.24 29.37
C ILE A 219 -20.73 31.68 29.49
N HIS A 220 -21.46 31.97 30.59
CA HIS A 220 -22.83 31.60 30.72
C HIS A 220 -23.64 32.09 29.50
N PRO A 221 -24.37 31.22 28.78
CA PRO A 221 -25.02 31.57 27.51
C PRO A 221 -25.92 32.81 27.57
N GLY A 222 -26.61 33.04 28.67
CA GLY A 222 -27.45 34.21 28.88
C GLY A 222 -26.71 35.55 28.96
N SER A 223 -25.36 35.52 29.14
CA SER A 223 -24.51 36.73 29.24
C SER A 223 -23.35 36.69 28.24
N ALA A 224 -23.42 35.83 27.24
CA ALA A 224 -22.33 35.51 26.33
C ALA A 224 -22.11 36.55 25.20
N LYS A 225 -23.08 37.47 24.99
CA LYS A 225 -22.97 38.47 23.89
C LYS A 225 -21.67 39.24 23.98
N ASP A 226 -20.94 39.31 22.88
CA ASP A 226 -19.67 40.02 22.69
C ASP A 226 -18.54 39.55 23.65
N LYS A 227 -18.65 38.33 24.24
CA LYS A 227 -17.69 37.79 25.21
C LYS A 227 -17.30 36.34 24.91
N MET A 228 -18.27 35.49 24.54
CA MET A 228 -18.00 34.06 24.27
C MET A 228 -17.29 33.88 22.96
N VAL A 229 -16.29 33.04 22.98
CA VAL A 229 -15.67 32.45 21.76
C VAL A 229 -15.87 30.95 21.83
N ASN A 230 -16.70 30.41 20.97
CA ASN A 230 -16.95 28.96 20.91
C ASN A 230 -15.94 28.31 19.95
N ALA A 231 -14.99 27.54 20.49
CA ALA A 231 -13.94 26.90 19.73
C ALA A 231 -14.46 25.97 18.61
N GLN A 232 -15.60 25.30 18.84
CA GLN A 232 -16.21 24.45 17.80
C GLN A 232 -16.67 25.26 16.58
N LEU A 233 -17.30 26.43 16.81
CA LEU A 233 -17.74 27.31 15.74
C LEU A 233 -16.54 27.92 14.99
N VAL A 234 -15.48 28.25 15.69
CA VAL A 234 -14.22 28.72 15.10
C VAL A 234 -13.58 27.62 14.25
N ALA A 235 -13.59 26.38 14.71
CA ALA A 235 -13.09 25.22 13.96
C ALA A 235 -13.91 24.98 12.67
N MET A 236 -15.24 25.11 12.73
CA MET A 236 -16.10 25.02 11.55
C MET A 236 -15.81 26.17 10.56
N GLU A 237 -15.60 27.39 11.06
CA GLU A 237 -15.20 28.53 10.21
C GLU A 237 -13.84 28.26 9.54
N TYR A 238 -12.83 27.80 10.29
CA TYR A 238 -11.54 27.42 9.75
C TYR A 238 -11.70 26.43 8.58
N ASN A 239 -12.44 25.33 8.81
CA ASN A 239 -12.67 24.33 7.78
C ASN A 239 -13.39 24.92 6.55
N SER A 240 -14.25 25.92 6.72
CA SER A 240 -14.94 26.57 5.62
C SER A 240 -14.05 27.50 4.75
N LEU A 241 -12.87 27.87 5.25
CA LEU A 241 -11.88 28.65 4.50
C LEU A 241 -11.05 27.77 3.55
N LEU A 242 -11.05 26.44 3.76
CA LEU A 242 -10.31 25.51 2.91
C LEU A 242 -11.10 25.21 1.63
N PRO A 243 -10.41 24.99 0.49
CA PRO A 243 -11.05 24.83 -0.81
C PRO A 243 -11.88 23.51 -0.88
N VAL A 244 -13.19 23.63 -1.04
CA VAL A 244 -14.14 22.50 -1.08
C VAL A 244 -13.81 21.51 -2.22
N HIS A 245 -13.39 22.03 -3.38
CA HIS A 245 -13.04 21.21 -4.55
C HIS A 245 -11.75 20.39 -4.37
N GLN A 246 -11.02 20.59 -3.28
CA GLN A 246 -9.84 19.80 -2.91
C GLN A 246 -10.15 18.79 -1.79
N ARG A 247 -11.38 18.32 -1.67
CA ARG A 247 -11.74 17.19 -0.81
C ARG A 247 -11.60 15.87 -1.57
N PRO A 248 -11.41 14.74 -0.90
CA PRO A 248 -11.30 13.43 -1.56
C PRO A 248 -12.50 13.07 -2.44
N ASP A 249 -13.71 13.45 -2.02
CA ASP A 249 -14.96 13.25 -2.76
C ASP A 249 -15.10 14.11 -4.04
N CYS A 250 -14.14 15.02 -4.27
CA CYS A 250 -14.09 15.92 -5.44
C CYS A 250 -12.84 15.69 -6.31
N THR A 251 -12.00 14.70 -6.00
CA THR A 251 -10.68 14.53 -6.64
C THR A 251 -10.43 13.10 -7.09
N ASP A 252 -9.75 12.94 -8.24
CA ASP A 252 -9.30 11.65 -8.77
C ASP A 252 -7.92 11.73 -9.43
N GLY A 253 -7.41 10.60 -9.92
CA GLY A 253 -6.13 10.50 -10.64
C GLY A 253 -4.99 11.26 -9.94
N TYR A 254 -4.44 12.25 -10.62
CA TYR A 254 -3.33 13.09 -10.13
C TYR A 254 -3.77 14.25 -9.21
N GLU A 255 -5.07 14.43 -8.99
CA GLU A 255 -5.57 15.51 -8.15
C GLU A 255 -5.35 15.22 -6.68
N GLY A 256 -4.68 16.15 -5.98
CA GLY A 256 -4.43 16.06 -4.55
C GLY A 256 -5.56 16.64 -3.72
N PHE A 257 -5.57 16.35 -2.42
CA PHE A 257 -6.65 16.75 -1.51
C PHE A 257 -6.16 17.22 -0.14
N ILE A 258 -7.06 17.91 0.57
CA ILE A 258 -7.03 18.18 2.02
C ILE A 258 -8.27 17.49 2.61
N HIS A 259 -8.08 16.47 3.44
CA HIS A 259 -9.15 15.66 4.02
C HIS A 259 -9.22 15.84 5.52
N LEU A 260 -10.36 16.32 6.02
CA LEU A 260 -10.67 16.31 7.45
C LEU A 260 -10.98 14.86 7.88
N THR A 261 -10.15 14.28 8.72
CA THR A 261 -10.27 12.90 9.17
C THR A 261 -10.93 12.79 10.55
N ASP A 262 -10.77 13.82 11.40
CA ASP A 262 -11.29 13.80 12.75
C ASP A 262 -11.63 15.22 13.24
N MET A 263 -12.69 15.33 14.04
CA MET A 263 -13.13 16.57 14.64
C MET A 263 -13.67 16.29 16.06
N GLU A 264 -13.02 16.89 17.05
CA GLU A 264 -13.46 16.82 18.44
C GLU A 264 -13.53 18.22 19.07
N GLY A 265 -14.36 18.42 20.08
CA GLY A 265 -14.34 19.69 20.78
C GLY A 265 -15.50 20.01 21.67
N GLN A 266 -15.34 21.12 22.36
CA GLN A 266 -16.32 21.79 23.22
C GLN A 266 -16.12 23.32 23.13
N VAL A 267 -16.84 24.09 23.94
CA VAL A 267 -16.79 25.56 23.85
C VAL A 267 -15.39 26.14 24.05
N GLU A 268 -14.61 25.58 24.98
CA GLU A 268 -13.27 26.11 25.34
C GLU A 268 -12.14 25.56 24.47
N ASN A 269 -12.33 24.43 23.83
CA ASN A 269 -11.30 23.83 22.96
C ASN A 269 -11.95 23.00 21.85
N ALA A 270 -11.28 22.95 20.70
CA ALA A 270 -11.61 22.04 19.62
C ALA A 270 -10.33 21.65 18.89
N THR A 271 -10.33 20.48 18.28
CA THR A 271 -9.22 19.99 17.46
C THR A 271 -9.77 19.45 16.15
N LEU A 272 -9.12 19.80 15.05
CA LEU A 272 -9.33 19.20 13.73
C LEU A 272 -8.05 18.48 13.31
N ARG A 273 -8.22 17.29 12.71
CA ARG A 273 -7.10 16.53 12.13
C ARG A 273 -7.32 16.37 10.63
N TYR A 274 -6.26 16.58 9.88
CA TYR A 274 -6.29 16.50 8.43
C TYR A 274 -5.16 15.64 7.91
N ILE A 275 -5.38 15.04 6.75
CA ILE A 275 -4.33 14.54 5.88
C ILE A 275 -4.29 15.38 4.60
N ILE A 276 -3.07 15.66 4.12
CA ILE A 276 -2.79 16.45 2.93
C ILE A 276 -2.06 15.57 1.95
N ARG A 277 -2.51 15.52 0.70
CA ARG A 277 -1.96 14.69 -0.36
C ARG A 277 -1.87 15.47 -1.67
N ASP A 278 -0.77 15.33 -2.40
CA ASP A 278 -0.64 15.78 -3.79
C ASP A 278 0.57 15.10 -4.46
N HIS A 279 0.45 14.70 -5.73
CA HIS A 279 1.59 14.17 -6.50
C HIS A 279 2.60 15.27 -6.83
N ASP A 280 2.13 16.48 -7.12
CA ASP A 280 2.98 17.63 -7.43
C ASP A 280 3.45 18.32 -6.15
N MET A 281 4.77 18.41 -5.97
CA MET A 281 5.36 19.03 -4.78
C MET A 281 4.96 20.50 -4.60
N LYS A 282 4.81 21.28 -5.70
CA LYS A 282 4.41 22.68 -5.62
C LYS A 282 2.96 22.79 -5.13
N LYS A 283 2.04 22.00 -5.68
CA LYS A 283 0.64 21.95 -5.25
C LYS A 283 0.50 21.44 -3.82
N PHE A 284 1.36 20.51 -3.41
CA PHE A 284 1.44 20.04 -2.02
C PHE A 284 1.80 21.19 -1.07
N GLN A 285 2.82 21.99 -1.40
CA GLN A 285 3.18 23.17 -0.60
C GLN A 285 2.09 24.25 -0.64
N GLU A 286 1.40 24.46 -1.79
CA GLU A 286 0.28 25.38 -1.88
C GLU A 286 -0.88 24.97 -0.95
N LYS A 287 -1.17 23.67 -0.80
CA LYS A 287 -2.17 23.16 0.15
C LYS A 287 -1.78 23.46 1.60
N LYS A 288 -0.52 23.24 1.96
CA LYS A 288 0.00 23.60 3.29
C LYS A 288 -0.12 25.09 3.56
N ALA A 289 0.28 25.92 2.60
CA ALA A 289 0.18 27.38 2.70
C ALA A 289 -1.28 27.87 2.83
N ALA A 290 -2.24 27.20 2.17
CA ALA A 290 -3.66 27.51 2.35
C ALA A 290 -4.14 27.27 3.79
N MET A 291 -3.70 26.19 4.42
CA MET A 291 -4.00 25.91 5.83
C MET A 291 -3.37 26.92 6.78
N GLU A 292 -2.12 27.34 6.50
CA GLU A 292 -1.43 28.38 7.26
C GLU A 292 -2.15 29.74 7.13
N ALA A 293 -2.58 30.12 5.92
CA ALA A 293 -3.34 31.32 5.69
C ALA A 293 -4.69 31.33 6.40
N ALA A 294 -5.39 30.19 6.44
CA ALA A 294 -6.62 30.04 7.19
C ALA A 294 -6.38 30.21 8.71
N ALA A 295 -5.30 29.64 9.27
CA ALA A 295 -4.94 29.82 10.67
C ALA A 295 -4.61 31.29 10.98
N GLY A 296 -3.89 31.95 10.10
CA GLY A 296 -3.60 33.39 10.19
C GLY A 296 -4.87 34.24 10.20
N PHE A 297 -5.83 33.94 9.33
CA PHE A 297 -7.12 34.61 9.29
C PHE A 297 -7.90 34.47 10.60
N ILE A 298 -7.98 33.23 11.15
CA ILE A 298 -8.66 32.98 12.42
C ILE A 298 -7.99 33.76 13.56
N ASN A 299 -6.67 33.76 13.66
CA ASN A 299 -5.94 34.51 14.67
C ASN A 299 -6.13 36.02 14.53
N ALA A 300 -6.14 36.55 13.31
CA ALA A 300 -6.43 37.95 13.07
C ALA A 300 -7.85 38.37 13.49
N LYS A 301 -8.84 37.46 13.32
CA LYS A 301 -10.24 37.72 13.65
C LYS A 301 -10.57 37.57 15.14
N TYR A 302 -10.05 36.53 15.78
CA TYR A 302 -10.42 36.14 17.16
C TYR A 302 -9.35 36.42 18.21
N GLY A 303 -8.16 36.83 17.78
CA GLY A 303 -7.00 37.10 18.64
C GLY A 303 -5.91 36.04 18.51
N GLU A 304 -4.67 36.47 18.74
CA GLU A 304 -3.47 35.60 18.62
C GLU A 304 -3.57 34.39 19.58
N GLY A 305 -3.23 33.23 19.07
CA GLY A 305 -3.24 31.96 19.82
C GLY A 305 -4.64 31.29 19.90
N THR A 306 -5.65 31.83 19.21
CA THR A 306 -6.96 31.17 19.08
C THR A 306 -6.86 29.93 18.20
N CYS A 307 -6.01 29.94 17.18
CA CYS A 307 -5.77 28.83 16.26
C CYS A 307 -4.28 28.48 16.25
N THR A 308 -3.95 27.22 16.51
CA THR A 308 -2.57 26.70 16.41
C THR A 308 -2.55 25.56 15.41
N LEU A 309 -1.79 25.73 14.32
CA LEU A 309 -1.62 24.73 13.26
C LEU A 309 -0.26 24.05 13.41
N GLN A 310 -0.25 22.72 13.33
CA GLN A 310 0.95 21.89 13.22
C GLN A 310 0.85 21.02 12.00
N ILE A 311 1.82 21.10 11.09
CA ILE A 311 1.91 20.23 9.90
C ILE A 311 3.18 19.40 10.03
N ARG A 312 3.07 18.10 9.72
CA ARG A 312 4.19 17.15 9.69
C ARG A 312 4.15 16.37 8.39
N ASP A 313 5.22 16.45 7.61
CA ASP A 313 5.38 15.63 6.42
C ASP A 313 5.61 14.16 6.82
N SER A 314 5.03 13.24 6.05
CA SER A 314 5.10 11.79 6.30
C SER A 314 6.00 11.10 5.29
N TYR A 315 5.76 11.32 3.99
CA TYR A 315 6.54 10.77 2.88
C TYR A 315 6.40 11.66 1.64
N TYR A 316 7.23 11.37 0.61
CA TYR A 316 7.26 12.14 -0.63
C TYR A 316 7.13 11.23 -1.85
N ASN A 317 6.79 11.83 -3.00
CA ASN A 317 6.70 11.16 -4.28
C ASN A 317 8.06 10.63 -4.72
N MET A 318 8.15 9.33 -5.01
CA MET A 318 9.39 8.66 -5.43
C MET A 318 9.80 8.96 -6.87
N ARG A 319 8.95 9.55 -7.70
CA ARG A 319 9.19 9.80 -9.11
C ARG A 319 10.55 10.43 -9.39
N SER A 320 10.91 11.46 -8.63
CA SER A 320 12.20 12.16 -8.81
C SER A 320 13.43 11.28 -8.55
N LEU A 321 13.26 10.18 -7.83
CA LEU A 321 14.31 9.20 -7.55
C LEU A 321 14.33 8.07 -8.61
N ILE A 322 13.20 7.78 -9.24
CA ILE A 322 13.07 6.76 -10.29
C ILE A 322 13.43 7.34 -11.66
N GLU A 323 13.09 8.58 -11.98
CA GLU A 323 13.40 9.20 -13.28
C GLU A 323 14.88 9.10 -13.72
N PRO A 324 15.89 9.28 -12.85
CA PRO A 324 17.30 9.10 -13.23
C PRO A 324 17.68 7.67 -13.63
N VAL A 325 16.89 6.69 -13.22
CA VAL A 325 17.06 5.25 -13.47
C VAL A 325 15.85 4.64 -14.19
N ILE A 326 15.15 5.42 -14.99
CA ILE A 326 13.88 5.06 -15.64
C ILE A 326 13.95 3.73 -16.43
N TYR A 327 15.14 3.29 -16.82
CA TYR A 327 15.37 2.00 -17.49
C TYR A 327 14.83 0.80 -16.68
N ILE A 328 14.71 0.92 -15.34
CA ILE A 328 14.11 -0.14 -14.53
C ILE A 328 12.59 -0.24 -14.79
N VAL A 329 11.91 0.89 -14.99
CA VAL A 329 10.52 0.95 -15.39
C VAL A 329 10.33 0.40 -16.81
N ASP A 330 11.20 0.79 -17.75
CA ASP A 330 11.16 0.30 -19.12
C ASP A 330 11.39 -1.22 -19.20
N ARG A 331 12.27 -1.76 -18.36
CA ARG A 331 12.50 -3.21 -18.20
C ARG A 331 11.23 -3.93 -17.75
N ALA A 332 10.57 -3.42 -16.73
CA ALA A 332 9.31 -4.01 -16.23
C ALA A 332 8.22 -3.98 -17.30
N LYS A 333 8.07 -2.87 -18.03
CA LYS A 333 7.14 -2.76 -19.16
C LYS A 333 7.45 -3.73 -20.29
N ALA A 334 8.73 -3.94 -20.61
CA ALA A 334 9.15 -4.93 -21.60
C ALA A 334 8.80 -6.35 -21.15
N ALA A 335 9.01 -6.69 -19.87
CA ALA A 335 8.64 -7.97 -19.30
C ALA A 335 7.11 -8.18 -19.32
N MET A 336 6.32 -7.17 -18.95
CA MET A 336 4.85 -7.18 -19.05
C MET A 336 4.40 -7.46 -20.49
N THR A 337 4.95 -6.74 -21.46
CA THR A 337 4.62 -6.93 -22.87
C THR A 337 4.98 -8.34 -23.36
N ALA A 338 6.14 -8.88 -22.94
CA ALA A 338 6.58 -10.21 -23.31
C ALA A 338 5.66 -11.34 -22.84
N VAL A 339 4.93 -11.13 -21.73
CA VAL A 339 3.94 -12.08 -21.20
C VAL A 339 2.49 -11.75 -21.63
N GLY A 340 2.32 -10.80 -22.56
CA GLY A 340 1.03 -10.41 -23.12
C GLY A 340 0.18 -9.52 -22.22
N MET A 341 0.80 -8.79 -21.29
CA MET A 341 0.17 -7.69 -20.55
C MET A 341 0.35 -6.38 -21.31
N GLU A 342 -0.62 -5.49 -21.23
CA GLU A 342 -0.50 -4.10 -21.71
C GLU A 342 -0.02 -3.21 -20.56
N PRO A 343 1.23 -2.67 -20.61
CA PRO A 343 1.75 -1.84 -19.53
C PRO A 343 0.97 -0.52 -19.39
N LYS A 344 0.61 -0.18 -18.17
CA LYS A 344 -0.08 1.08 -17.81
C LYS A 344 0.64 1.75 -16.65
N GLU A 345 1.05 2.99 -16.85
CA GLU A 345 1.60 3.79 -15.77
C GLU A 345 0.45 4.40 -14.96
N VAL A 346 0.38 4.09 -13.68
CA VAL A 346 -0.67 4.54 -12.78
C VAL A 346 -0.05 5.22 -11.56
N PRO A 347 -0.57 6.37 -11.11
CA PRO A 347 -0.09 7.02 -9.90
C PRO A 347 -0.74 6.38 -8.66
N ILE A 348 0.06 6.07 -7.64
CA ILE A 348 -0.43 5.62 -6.34
C ILE A 348 -1.07 6.81 -5.61
N ARG A 349 -2.32 6.67 -5.18
CA ARG A 349 -3.02 7.68 -4.36
C ARG A 349 -2.82 7.48 -2.85
N GLY A 350 -1.67 6.95 -2.47
CA GLY A 350 -1.27 6.63 -1.11
C GLY A 350 0.24 6.66 -0.95
N GLY A 351 0.74 5.93 0.02
CA GLY A 351 2.15 5.59 0.22
C GLY A 351 2.41 4.14 -0.21
N THR A 352 3.66 3.72 -0.19
CA THR A 352 4.10 2.35 -0.43
C THR A 352 5.50 2.17 0.13
N ASP A 353 5.85 0.95 0.50
CA ASP A 353 7.22 0.59 0.88
C ASP A 353 8.23 0.97 -0.20
N GLY A 354 7.88 0.79 -1.48
CA GLY A 354 8.73 1.17 -2.62
C GLY A 354 9.14 2.64 -2.63
N ALA A 355 8.22 3.54 -2.25
CA ALA A 355 8.53 4.97 -2.13
C ALA A 355 9.56 5.23 -1.01
N ARG A 356 9.38 4.64 0.16
CA ARG A 356 10.30 4.81 1.30
C ARG A 356 11.66 4.20 1.02
N LEU A 357 11.71 2.98 0.48
CA LEU A 357 12.95 2.32 0.07
C LEU A 357 13.72 3.14 -0.96
N SER A 358 13.00 3.79 -1.91
CA SER A 358 13.63 4.68 -2.89
C SER A 358 14.33 5.86 -2.21
N TYR A 359 13.72 6.45 -1.17
CA TYR A 359 14.35 7.52 -0.37
C TYR A 359 15.52 7.04 0.48
N GLU A 360 15.59 5.74 0.81
CA GLU A 360 16.71 5.12 1.50
C GLU A 360 17.83 4.66 0.55
N GLY A 361 17.69 4.96 -0.75
CA GLY A 361 18.71 4.73 -1.77
C GLY A 361 18.53 3.42 -2.56
N LEU A 362 17.40 2.76 -2.45
CA LEU A 362 17.02 1.59 -3.24
C LEU A 362 15.85 1.94 -4.18
N PRO A 363 16.10 2.37 -5.43
CA PRO A 363 15.02 2.65 -6.38
C PRO A 363 14.08 1.46 -6.51
N CYS A 364 12.77 1.65 -6.22
CA CYS A 364 11.85 0.54 -6.05
C CYS A 364 10.43 0.91 -6.52
N PRO A 365 10.11 0.83 -7.84
CA PRO A 365 8.75 0.97 -8.33
C PRO A 365 7.89 -0.24 -7.98
N ASN A 366 6.55 -0.06 -7.96
CA ASN A 366 5.59 -1.13 -7.73
C ASN A 366 5.20 -1.83 -9.04
N LEU A 367 4.99 -3.15 -8.96
CA LEU A 367 4.45 -4.00 -10.00
C LEU A 367 3.09 -4.58 -9.57
N CYS A 368 2.20 -4.79 -10.53
CA CYS A 368 0.91 -5.42 -10.31
C CYS A 368 1.03 -6.87 -9.84
N THR A 369 0.07 -7.31 -9.05
CA THR A 369 -0.16 -8.70 -8.63
C THR A 369 -1.44 -9.30 -9.24
N GLY A 370 -2.31 -8.47 -9.81
CA GLY A 370 -3.56 -8.88 -10.45
C GLY A 370 -4.75 -9.04 -9.50
N GLY A 371 -4.63 -8.65 -8.25
CA GLY A 371 -5.73 -8.65 -7.30
C GLY A 371 -6.65 -7.43 -7.43
N GLU A 372 -7.82 -7.52 -6.83
CA GLU A 372 -8.90 -6.54 -6.93
C GLU A 372 -9.64 -6.39 -5.59
N ASN A 373 -10.21 -5.21 -5.34
CA ASN A 373 -11.05 -4.89 -4.18
C ASN A 373 -10.34 -5.06 -2.83
N TYR A 374 -9.09 -4.66 -2.75
CA TYR A 374 -8.25 -4.78 -1.55
C TYR A 374 -8.88 -4.16 -0.29
N HIS A 375 -8.38 -4.53 0.88
CA HIS A 375 -8.81 -4.07 2.21
C HIS A 375 -10.26 -4.40 2.56
N GLY A 376 -10.92 -5.27 1.79
CA GLY A 376 -12.34 -5.56 1.97
C GLY A 376 -12.70 -7.04 1.81
N ARG A 377 -13.90 -7.39 2.30
CA ARG A 377 -14.44 -8.75 2.25
C ARG A 377 -14.85 -9.25 0.85
N PHE A 378 -14.79 -8.39 -0.15
CA PHE A 378 -15.06 -8.69 -1.55
C PHE A 378 -13.77 -8.72 -2.40
N GLU A 379 -12.63 -8.78 -1.74
CA GLU A 379 -11.32 -8.96 -2.35
C GLU A 379 -11.26 -10.28 -3.11
N TYR A 380 -10.68 -10.27 -4.29
CA TYR A 380 -10.47 -11.47 -5.11
C TYR A 380 -9.23 -11.34 -5.98
N ILE A 381 -8.71 -12.48 -6.45
CA ILE A 381 -7.62 -12.53 -7.40
C ILE A 381 -7.79 -13.67 -8.40
N PRO A 382 -7.64 -13.44 -9.72
CA PRO A 382 -7.65 -14.51 -10.71
C PRO A 382 -6.34 -15.30 -10.68
N VAL A 383 -6.46 -16.65 -10.72
CA VAL A 383 -5.29 -17.56 -10.76
C VAL A 383 -4.41 -17.28 -11.97
N GLU A 384 -5.02 -17.09 -13.15
CA GLU A 384 -4.32 -16.85 -14.41
C GLU A 384 -3.56 -15.51 -14.41
N ASP A 385 -4.01 -14.55 -13.62
CA ASP A 385 -3.34 -13.26 -13.47
C ASP A 385 -2.10 -13.40 -12.59
N MET A 386 -2.18 -14.13 -11.47
CA MET A 386 -1.02 -14.49 -10.65
C MET A 386 0.04 -15.28 -11.45
N GLU A 387 -0.40 -16.23 -12.31
CA GLU A 387 0.53 -16.98 -13.16
C GLU A 387 1.29 -16.05 -14.10
N LYS A 388 0.60 -15.08 -14.72
CA LYS A 388 1.24 -14.10 -15.59
C LYS A 388 2.14 -13.12 -14.84
N CYS A 389 1.75 -12.65 -13.66
CA CYS A 389 2.61 -11.82 -12.82
C CYS A 389 3.87 -12.57 -12.41
N THR A 390 3.75 -13.85 -12.04
CA THR A 390 4.92 -14.72 -11.80
C THR A 390 5.84 -14.80 -13.03
N GLU A 391 5.28 -15.00 -14.23
CA GLU A 391 6.06 -15.05 -15.47
C GLU A 391 6.75 -13.70 -15.76
N MET A 392 6.07 -12.59 -15.52
CA MET A 392 6.65 -11.24 -15.61
C MET A 392 7.86 -11.09 -14.67
N LEU A 393 7.75 -11.50 -13.39
CA LEU A 393 8.87 -11.45 -12.45
C LEU A 393 10.05 -12.29 -12.91
N VAL A 394 9.81 -13.49 -13.47
CA VAL A 394 10.87 -14.31 -14.09
C VAL A 394 11.54 -13.57 -15.25
N ARG A 395 10.77 -12.93 -16.14
CA ARG A 395 11.30 -12.15 -17.27
C ARG A 395 12.18 -11.00 -16.82
N ILE A 396 11.77 -10.26 -15.79
CA ILE A 396 12.58 -9.19 -15.20
C ILE A 396 13.97 -9.69 -14.80
N GLN A 397 14.08 -10.91 -14.28
CA GLN A 397 15.34 -11.50 -13.83
C GLN A 397 16.17 -12.08 -15.00
N THR A 398 15.53 -12.73 -15.96
CA THR A 398 16.22 -13.42 -17.07
C THR A 398 16.65 -12.46 -18.17
N ASP A 399 15.82 -11.47 -18.51
CA ASP A 399 16.06 -10.53 -19.59
C ASP A 399 16.90 -9.32 -19.14
N ALA A 400 17.43 -9.34 -17.91
CA ALA A 400 18.34 -8.35 -17.37
C ALA A 400 19.69 -8.40 -18.10
N GLU A 401 20.07 -7.31 -18.77
CA GLU A 401 21.37 -7.11 -19.40
C GLU A 401 22.30 -6.28 -18.50
#